data_71971fe253d6e63c0a524766886e5555
#
_entry.id   71971fe253d6e63c0a524766886e5555
#
_cell.length_a   1.000
_cell.length_b   1.000
_cell.length_c   1.000
_cell.angle_alpha   90.00
_cell.angle_beta   90.00
_cell.angle_gamma   90.00
#
_symmetry.space_group_name_H-M   'P 1'
#
loop_
_entity.id
_entity.type
_entity.pdbx_description
1 polymer ?
#
loop_
_entity_poly.entity_id
_entity_poly.type
_entity_poly.pdbx_seq_one_letter_code
_entity_poly.pdbx_strand_id
1 'polypeptide(L)' 'MTREELLEILADLHPEVDFESETSLVDDKILTSFDIVAIIAEVSDSYDIMIPAGEIRPENFNSLDALYALIKKAEDED' A
#
# COMPACT_ATOMS: atom_id res chain seq x y z
N MET A 1 -4.32 -8.69 -7.88
CA MET A 1 -3.45 -8.73 -6.68
C MET A 1 -4.26 -9.17 -5.48
N THR A 2 -3.71 -10.04 -4.64
CA THR A 2 -4.38 -10.49 -3.42
C THR A 2 -3.87 -9.69 -2.22
N ARG A 3 -4.64 -9.73 -1.12
CA ARG A 3 -4.25 -9.08 0.12
C ARG A 3 -2.93 -9.65 0.66
N GLU A 4 -2.73 -10.95 0.49
CA GLU A 4 -1.52 -11.62 0.94
C GLU A 4 -0.29 -11.18 0.15
N GLU A 5 -0.45 -10.98 -1.15
CA GLU A 5 0.62 -10.47 -1.99
C GLU A 5 1.01 -9.04 -1.57
N LEU A 6 0.01 -8.22 -1.24
CA LEU A 6 0.28 -6.88 -0.74
C LEU A 6 0.99 -6.92 0.60
N LEU A 7 0.55 -7.81 1.49
CA LEU A 7 1.20 -7.97 2.79
C LEU A 7 2.68 -8.37 2.63
N GLU A 8 2.99 -9.23 1.66
CA GLU A 8 4.37 -9.62 1.39
C GLU A 8 5.22 -8.44 0.95
N ILE A 9 4.68 -7.58 0.10
CA ILE A 9 5.38 -6.36 -0.33
C ILE A 9 5.70 -5.47 0.87
N LEU A 10 4.70 -5.25 1.72
CA LEU A 10 4.87 -4.42 2.91
C LEU A 10 5.86 -5.04 3.90
N ALA A 11 5.79 -6.35 4.09
CA ALA A 11 6.68 -7.06 5.00
C ALA A 11 8.13 -7.03 4.51
N ASP A 12 8.34 -7.02 3.20
CA ASP A 12 9.69 -6.90 2.64
C ASP A 12 10.29 -5.52 2.92
N LEU A 13 9.46 -4.49 2.94
CA LEU A 13 9.91 -3.13 3.24
C LEU A 13 10.16 -2.93 4.74
N HIS A 14 9.27 -3.46 5.57
CA HIS A 14 9.32 -3.28 7.02
C HIS A 14 8.96 -4.59 7.73
N PRO A 15 9.91 -5.55 7.80
CA PRO A 15 9.60 -6.85 8.40
C PRO A 15 9.29 -6.80 9.89
N GLU A 16 9.65 -5.69 10.56
CA GLU A 16 9.40 -5.50 11.98
C GLU A 16 7.97 -5.03 12.31
N VAL A 17 7.20 -4.63 11.28
CA VAL A 17 5.87 -4.04 11.49
C VAL A 17 4.78 -5.09 11.35
N ASP A 18 3.80 -5.06 12.28
CA ASP A 18 2.62 -5.90 12.19
C ASP A 18 1.53 -5.18 11.39
N PHE A 19 1.57 -5.33 10.09
CA PHE A 19 0.66 -4.63 9.19
C PHE A 19 -0.80 -5.05 9.35
N GLU A 20 -1.06 -6.20 9.92
CA GLU A 20 -2.43 -6.65 10.14
C GLU A 20 -3.10 -5.96 11.32
N SER A 21 -2.29 -5.42 12.25
CA SER A 21 -2.79 -4.73 13.44
C SER A 21 -2.74 -3.22 13.32
N GLU A 22 -1.82 -2.68 12.51
CA GLU A 22 -1.60 -1.25 12.42
C GLU A 22 -2.67 -0.56 11.58
N THR A 23 -3.21 0.55 12.10
CA THR A 23 -4.25 1.33 11.41
C THR A 23 -3.85 2.79 11.18
N SER A 24 -2.64 3.17 11.57
CA SER A 24 -2.14 4.55 11.42
C SER A 24 -0.71 4.55 10.87
N LEU A 25 -0.49 3.76 9.83
CA LEU A 25 0.85 3.58 9.26
C LEU A 25 1.49 4.88 8.83
N VAL A 26 0.74 5.76 8.20
CA VAL A 26 1.26 7.05 7.75
C VAL A 26 1.24 8.06 8.89
N ASP A 27 0.14 8.12 9.63
CA ASP A 27 -0.04 9.08 10.72
C ASP A 27 0.99 8.87 11.84
N ASP A 28 1.36 7.62 12.11
CA ASP A 28 2.39 7.29 13.11
C ASP A 28 3.79 7.27 12.52
N LYS A 29 3.93 7.65 11.25
CA LYS A 29 5.22 7.74 10.55
C LYS A 29 5.94 6.40 10.42
N ILE A 30 5.19 5.31 10.44
CA ILE A 30 5.71 3.98 10.16
C ILE A 30 6.05 3.87 8.68
N LEU A 31 5.15 4.38 7.81
CA LEU A 31 5.41 4.52 6.39
C LEU A 31 5.78 5.97 6.07
N THR A 32 6.90 6.15 5.39
CA THR A 32 7.36 7.46 4.93
C THR A 32 6.95 7.67 3.48
N SER A 33 7.25 8.86 2.94
CA SER A 33 7.01 9.15 1.52
C SER A 33 7.79 8.20 0.63
N PHE A 34 9.00 7.81 1.03
CA PHE A 34 9.79 6.83 0.30
C PHE A 34 9.10 5.48 0.24
N ASP A 35 8.50 5.06 1.35
CA ASP A 35 7.80 3.78 1.41
C ASP A 35 6.58 3.79 0.51
N ILE A 36 5.84 4.89 0.51
CA ILE A 36 4.66 5.03 -0.36
C ILE A 36 5.07 4.93 -1.83
N VAL A 37 6.14 5.62 -2.23
CA VAL A 37 6.64 5.56 -3.60
C VAL A 37 7.09 4.14 -3.94
N ALA A 38 7.78 3.47 -3.02
CA ALA A 38 8.24 2.10 -3.24
C ALA A 38 7.08 1.13 -3.43
N ILE A 39 6.01 1.28 -2.63
CA ILE A 39 4.82 0.45 -2.74
C ILE A 39 4.15 0.65 -4.10
N ILE A 40 3.98 1.91 -4.50
CA ILE A 40 3.35 2.25 -5.78
C ILE A 40 4.17 1.70 -6.94
N ALA A 41 5.48 1.86 -6.89
CA ALA A 41 6.37 1.36 -7.93
C ALA A 41 6.30 -0.17 -8.05
N GLU A 42 6.31 -0.87 -6.93
CA GLU A 42 6.24 -2.33 -6.93
C GLU A 42 4.90 -2.82 -7.48
N VAL A 43 3.81 -2.20 -7.07
CA VAL A 43 2.46 -2.55 -7.55
C VAL A 43 2.37 -2.29 -9.05
N SER A 44 2.91 -1.18 -9.52
CA SER A 44 2.90 -0.84 -10.94
C SER A 44 3.75 -1.81 -11.77
N ASP A 45 4.96 -2.11 -11.28
CA ASP A 45 5.90 -2.94 -12.04
C ASP A 45 5.53 -4.43 -12.04
N SER A 46 5.09 -4.94 -10.89
CA SER A 46 4.85 -6.38 -10.74
C SER A 46 3.43 -6.79 -11.11
N TYR A 47 2.47 -5.90 -10.97
CA TYR A 47 1.05 -6.21 -11.15
C TYR A 47 0.38 -5.36 -12.24
N ASP A 48 1.12 -4.43 -12.82
CA ASP A 48 0.61 -3.55 -13.88
C ASP A 48 -0.65 -2.79 -13.43
N ILE A 49 -0.63 -2.32 -12.19
CA ILE A 49 -1.73 -1.55 -11.60
C ILE A 49 -1.27 -0.11 -11.42
N MET A 50 -2.01 0.85 -11.97
CA MET A 50 -1.68 2.26 -11.85
C MET A 50 -2.56 2.93 -10.79
N ILE A 51 -1.93 3.52 -9.77
CA ILE A 51 -2.63 4.23 -8.71
C ILE A 51 -2.68 5.72 -9.07
N PRO A 52 -3.88 6.32 -9.22
CA PRO A 52 -3.99 7.74 -9.56
C PRO A 52 -3.38 8.63 -8.48
N ALA A 53 -2.71 9.70 -8.91
CA ALA A 53 -2.07 10.63 -7.98
C ALA A 53 -3.04 11.21 -6.94
N GLY A 54 -4.29 11.45 -7.34
CA GLY A 54 -5.30 11.98 -6.43
C GLY A 54 -5.71 11.04 -5.31
N GLU A 55 -5.35 9.76 -5.43
CA GLU A 55 -5.64 8.75 -4.40
C GLU A 55 -4.47 8.54 -3.44
N ILE A 56 -3.34 9.22 -3.68
CA ILE A 56 -2.17 9.11 -2.80
C ILE A 56 -2.38 10.04 -1.61
N ARG A 57 -3.13 9.56 -0.64
CA ARG A 57 -3.51 10.30 0.57
C ARG A 57 -3.25 9.45 1.80
N PRO A 58 -2.92 10.08 2.94
CA PRO A 58 -2.61 9.31 4.17
C PRO A 58 -3.68 8.30 4.54
N GLU A 59 -4.96 8.65 4.44
CA GLU A 59 -6.04 7.74 4.81
C GLU A 59 -6.08 6.47 3.96
N ASN A 60 -5.54 6.51 2.75
CA ASN A 60 -5.51 5.36 1.86
C ASN A 60 -4.31 4.44 2.13
N PHE A 61 -3.35 4.91 2.91
CA PHE A 61 -2.11 4.17 3.20
C PHE A 61 -1.92 3.88 4.68
N ASN A 62 -2.91 4.21 5.52
CA ASN A 62 -2.80 4.03 6.97
C ASN A 62 -2.95 2.59 7.44
N SER A 63 -3.55 1.72 6.63
CA SER A 63 -3.71 0.32 7.02
C SER A 63 -3.58 -0.58 5.80
N LEU A 64 -3.30 -1.84 6.06
CA LEU A 64 -3.26 -2.85 5.00
C LEU A 64 -4.59 -2.92 4.28
N ASP A 65 -5.69 -2.91 5.02
CA ASP A 65 -7.02 -3.00 4.42
C ASP A 65 -7.37 -1.79 3.57
N ALA A 66 -7.01 -0.58 4.03
CA ALA A 66 -7.27 0.64 3.25
C ALA A 66 -6.46 0.63 1.96
N LEU A 67 -5.19 0.24 2.04
CA LEU A 67 -4.32 0.18 0.88
C LEU A 67 -4.80 -0.90 -0.10
N TYR A 68 -5.21 -2.05 0.41
CA TYR A 68 -5.75 -3.11 -0.42
C TYR A 68 -7.01 -2.66 -1.16
N ALA A 69 -7.91 -1.95 -0.47
CA ALA A 69 -9.12 -1.42 -1.10
C ALA A 69 -8.79 -0.45 -2.23
N LEU A 70 -7.79 0.41 -2.01
CA LEU A 70 -7.33 1.34 -3.05
C LEU A 70 -6.79 0.59 -4.26
N ILE A 71 -5.96 -0.42 -4.04
CA ILE A 71 -5.36 -1.20 -5.11
C ILE A 71 -6.42 -1.97 -5.89
N LYS A 72 -7.39 -2.55 -5.21
CA LYS A 72 -8.49 -3.27 -5.87
C LYS A 72 -9.32 -2.32 -6.73
N LYS A 73 -9.58 -1.12 -6.24
CA LYS A 73 -10.29 -0.11 -7.01
C LYS A 73 -9.52 0.28 -8.26
N ALA A 74 -8.22 0.51 -8.13
CA ALA A 74 -7.37 0.87 -9.27
C ALA A 74 -7.29 -0.28 -10.29
N GLU A 75 -7.23 -1.51 -9.81
CA GLU A 75 -7.21 -2.69 -10.66
C GLU A 75 -8.51 -2.83 -11.48
N ASP A 76 -9.64 -2.55 -10.83
CA ASP A 76 -10.96 -2.69 -11.47
C ASP A 76 -11.29 -1.54 -12.43
N GLU A 77 -10.60 -0.41 -12.32
CA GLU A 77 -10.82 0.75 -13.18
C GLU A 77 -10.05 0.68 -14.51
N ASP A 78 -9.30 -0.37 -14.69
CA ASP A 78 -8.44 -0.54 -15.87
C ASP A 78 -9.25 -0.83 -17.15
#